data_7fb1315b69d2b23e4b636cb240ccaaf5
#
_entry.id   7fb1315b69d2b23e4b636cb240ccaaf5
#
_cell.length_a   1.000
_cell.length_b   1.000
_cell.length_c   1.000
_cell.angle_alpha   90.00
_cell.angle_beta   90.00
_cell.angle_gamma   90.00
#
_symmetry.space_group_name_H-M   'P 1'
#
loop_
_entity.id
_entity.type
_entity.pdbx_description
1 polymer ?
#
loop_
_entity_poly.entity_id
_entity_poly.type
_entity_poly.pdbx_seq_one_letter_code
_entity_poly.pdbx_strand_id
1 'polypeptide(L)'
;MKKALAFLLTCALLLLGGNGVFAADVPQNPFERGTLSCSEYRIPALLTLRDGSVLAAADLRWNHGKDAPQNLEISVAASPDGYGGWQYTVPNYLDDYADSAGSKQSAAYIDSALLQSESGRVFLLSDLFLSGTGYPNAQKGSGCVTVDGNTYIALAQAGSSDYSYYIAPFDGDFAPVLQNGQPTDYSVDAQYLLYKDGKALTMAQKGDSDEETGKQIAQSVFYAGADLHVFPTPFLCLRHSDDGGRTWSAPTLLNPMVKKQSEAFLGVCPGRGIAVKTDKGERLIFPVYSNENKKEHALTVFSDDGGKTWQRGADVKHQLILQKTSESQIIALPDGTLRMFSRNGSHYVSVCDSTNNGENWTKAKPDYQLLGTKNCMVSFINTTKTVDGKPVVLGSMGSNVQSRADGVLRTGVIEENNKIRWIGTTPVNTGFFGYSCLTELADGKIALLFEDEASHFCYRVYTLQPDGTLMPADGSDPASPAGASFLQKLYRFFADVMLFFERIFTR
;
A
#
# COMPACT_ATOMS: atom_id res chain seq x y z
N MET A 1 -16.28 16.74 57.70
CA MET A 1 -17.35 15.75 57.53
C MET A 1 -17.97 15.96 56.12
N LYS A 2 -17.44 15.33 55.07
CA LYS A 2 -18.02 15.12 53.75
C LYS A 2 -16.99 14.38 52.92
N LYS A 3 -16.73 13.11 53.22
CA LYS A 3 -16.07 12.10 52.38
C LYS A 3 -16.57 10.75 52.90
N ALA A 4 -17.53 10.16 52.21
CA ALA A 4 -17.93 8.77 52.23
C ALA A 4 -19.36 8.67 51.67
N LEU A 5 -19.52 8.66 50.34
CA LEU A 5 -20.66 8.08 49.68
C LEU A 5 -20.37 8.02 48.16
N ALA A 6 -19.48 7.13 47.77
CA ALA A 6 -19.27 6.78 46.36
C ALA A 6 -18.57 5.42 46.28
N PHE A 7 -19.13 4.41 46.91
CA PHE A 7 -18.62 3.04 46.73
C PHE A 7 -19.75 2.08 47.20
N LEU A 8 -20.78 1.89 46.38
CA LEU A 8 -21.77 0.80 46.51
C LEU A 8 -22.86 0.97 45.44
N LEU A 9 -22.49 0.77 44.17
CA LEU A 9 -23.45 0.47 43.10
C LEU A 9 -22.76 -0.23 41.94
N THR A 10 -22.08 -1.33 42.26
CA THR A 10 -21.55 -2.25 41.26
C THR A 10 -21.59 -3.63 41.81
N CYS A 11 -22.74 -4.29 41.83
CA CYS A 11 -22.92 -5.74 42.01
C CYS A 11 -24.42 -6.03 42.17
N ALA A 12 -25.20 -6.01 41.08
CA ALA A 12 -26.47 -6.73 40.99
C ALA A 12 -27.02 -6.65 39.56
N LEU A 13 -26.40 -7.36 38.61
CA LEU A 13 -27.05 -7.77 37.35
C LEU A 13 -26.25 -8.92 36.73
N LEU A 14 -26.22 -10.02 37.49
CA LEU A 14 -25.86 -11.34 36.97
C LEU A 14 -27.02 -12.27 37.38
N LEU A 15 -27.55 -12.99 36.40
CA LEU A 15 -28.61 -14.01 36.44
C LEU A 15 -29.97 -13.56 35.88
N LEU A 16 -30.00 -13.40 34.58
CA LEU A 16 -31.12 -13.83 33.75
C LEU A 16 -30.53 -14.57 32.57
N GLY A 17 -30.56 -15.90 32.62
CA GLY A 17 -30.29 -16.76 31.49
C GLY A 17 -31.31 -16.50 30.38
N GLY A 18 -30.91 -15.76 29.40
CA GLY A 18 -31.57 -15.67 28.10
C GLY A 18 -30.63 -16.28 27.09
N ASN A 19 -31.09 -17.22 26.28
CA ASN A 19 -30.43 -17.62 25.04
C ASN A 19 -30.31 -16.37 24.16
N GLY A 20 -29.28 -15.58 24.39
CA GLY A 20 -28.91 -14.49 23.51
C GLY A 20 -28.43 -15.13 22.21
N VAL A 21 -29.24 -14.98 21.16
CA VAL A 21 -28.68 -14.95 19.81
C VAL A 21 -27.62 -13.84 19.87
N PHE A 22 -26.34 -14.22 19.89
CA PHE A 22 -25.28 -13.25 19.74
C PHE A 22 -25.58 -12.53 18.42
N ALA A 23 -25.92 -11.26 18.48
CA ALA A 23 -25.93 -10.42 17.31
C ALA A 23 -24.53 -10.59 16.68
N ALA A 24 -24.46 -10.99 15.42
CA ALA A 24 -23.19 -11.08 14.74
C ALA A 24 -22.51 -9.71 14.91
N ASP A 25 -21.30 -9.69 15.46
CA ASP A 25 -20.56 -8.45 15.64
C ASP A 25 -20.44 -7.78 14.28
N VAL A 26 -21.10 -6.64 14.11
CA VAL A 26 -21.02 -5.86 12.87
C VAL A 26 -19.59 -5.33 12.80
N PRO A 27 -18.83 -5.65 11.75
CA PRO A 27 -17.46 -5.22 11.64
C PRO A 27 -17.36 -3.69 11.63
N GLN A 28 -16.50 -3.14 12.50
CA GLN A 28 -16.26 -1.70 12.56
C GLN A 28 -15.26 -1.29 11.47
N ASN A 29 -15.58 -0.22 10.76
CA ASN A 29 -14.65 0.36 9.77
C ASN A 29 -13.42 0.92 10.50
N PRO A 30 -12.18 0.54 10.11
CA PRO A 30 -10.96 1.07 10.73
C PRO A 30 -10.78 2.58 10.54
N PHE A 31 -11.32 3.17 9.49
CA PHE A 31 -11.13 4.58 9.16
C PHE A 31 -12.45 5.23 8.78
N GLU A 32 -13.24 5.59 9.79
CA GLU A 32 -14.41 6.43 9.58
C GLU A 32 -14.03 7.91 9.51
N ARG A 33 -14.83 8.71 8.80
CA ARG A 33 -14.63 10.17 8.74
C ARG A 33 -14.57 10.77 10.14
N GLY A 34 -13.52 11.54 10.39
CA GLY A 34 -13.25 12.13 11.71
C GLY A 34 -12.33 11.29 12.61
N THR A 35 -12.01 10.05 12.25
CA THR A 35 -10.94 9.29 12.93
C THR A 35 -9.63 10.09 12.85
N LEU A 36 -8.88 10.20 13.96
CA LEU A 36 -7.67 11.02 14.05
C LEU A 36 -7.87 12.48 13.61
N SER A 37 -9.09 13.01 13.68
CA SER A 37 -9.47 14.35 13.18
C SER A 37 -9.31 14.54 11.67
N CYS A 38 -9.11 13.49 10.90
CA CYS A 38 -9.02 13.49 9.44
C CYS A 38 -10.38 13.10 8.82
N SER A 39 -10.75 13.73 7.71
CA SER A 39 -12.02 13.46 7.03
C SER A 39 -11.88 12.71 5.70
N GLU A 40 -10.68 12.65 5.16
CA GLU A 40 -10.39 12.12 3.84
C GLU A 40 -9.37 10.99 3.95
N TYR A 41 -9.79 9.78 3.60
CA TYR A 41 -8.93 8.58 3.61
C TYR A 41 -8.89 7.97 2.23
N ARG A 42 -7.69 7.52 1.80
CA ARG A 42 -7.56 6.76 0.56
C ARG A 42 -6.49 5.67 0.70
N ILE A 43 -6.41 4.82 -0.33
CA ILE A 43 -5.35 3.83 -0.55
C ILE A 43 -5.30 2.80 0.58
N PRO A 44 -6.27 1.87 0.61
CA PRO A 44 -6.36 0.88 1.68
C PRO A 44 -5.28 -0.19 1.58
N ALA A 45 -4.62 -0.49 2.69
CA ALA A 45 -3.88 -1.72 2.91
C ALA A 45 -4.51 -2.51 4.05
N LEU A 46 -4.48 -3.85 3.98
CA LEU A 46 -5.09 -4.73 4.98
C LEU A 46 -4.30 -6.02 5.09
N LEU A 47 -3.92 -6.41 6.31
CA LEU A 47 -3.10 -7.59 6.57
C LEU A 47 -3.50 -8.26 7.88
N THR A 48 -3.87 -9.53 7.83
CA THR A 48 -3.99 -10.37 9.03
C THR A 48 -2.60 -10.89 9.40
N LEU A 49 -2.22 -10.68 10.64
CA LEU A 49 -0.96 -11.14 11.20
C LEU A 49 -1.06 -12.62 11.65
N ARG A 50 0.08 -13.25 11.86
CA ARG A 50 0.16 -14.67 12.26
C ARG A 50 -0.47 -14.98 13.61
N ASP A 51 -0.58 -13.98 14.50
CA ASP A 51 -1.24 -14.09 15.79
C ASP A 51 -2.76 -13.89 15.72
N GLY A 52 -3.28 -13.61 14.53
CA GLY A 52 -4.70 -13.40 14.27
C GLY A 52 -5.13 -11.93 14.35
N SER A 53 -4.28 -11.04 14.84
CA SER A 53 -4.55 -9.60 14.80
C SER A 53 -4.55 -9.08 13.37
N VAL A 54 -5.18 -7.92 13.14
CA VAL A 54 -5.35 -7.34 11.80
C VAL A 54 -4.82 -5.93 11.79
N LEU A 55 -4.02 -5.61 10.77
CA LEU A 55 -3.59 -4.26 10.47
C LEU A 55 -4.32 -3.72 9.25
N ALA A 56 -4.81 -2.51 9.36
CA ALA A 56 -5.29 -1.70 8.24
C ALA A 56 -4.41 -0.44 8.14
N ALA A 57 -4.03 -0.05 6.92
CA ALA A 57 -3.34 1.21 6.72
C ALA A 57 -4.05 2.07 5.66
N ALA A 58 -3.91 3.38 5.80
CA ALA A 58 -4.53 4.36 4.93
C ALA A 58 -3.71 5.65 4.86
N ASP A 59 -3.79 6.34 3.72
CA ASP A 59 -3.38 7.73 3.63
C ASP A 59 -4.37 8.61 4.40
N LEU A 60 -3.85 9.44 5.30
CA LEU A 60 -4.55 10.58 5.90
C LEU A 60 -4.39 11.77 4.95
N ARG A 61 -5.49 12.30 4.44
CA ARG A 61 -5.50 13.41 3.48
C ARG A 61 -6.13 14.63 4.12
N TRP A 62 -5.29 15.53 4.61
CA TRP A 62 -5.72 16.61 5.49
C TRP A 62 -6.54 17.68 4.78
N ASN A 63 -6.30 17.89 3.47
CA ASN A 63 -6.96 18.98 2.73
C ASN A 63 -8.07 18.53 1.82
N HIS A 64 -7.79 17.52 1.02
CA HIS A 64 -8.68 17.02 -0.03
C HIS A 64 -8.23 15.62 -0.48
N GLY A 65 -9.13 14.86 -1.05
CA GLY A 65 -8.87 13.47 -1.51
C GLY A 65 -7.89 13.30 -2.69
N LYS A 66 -7.22 14.37 -3.17
CA LYS A 66 -6.23 14.29 -4.26
C LYS A 66 -4.89 13.74 -3.74
N ASP A 67 -4.04 13.30 -4.66
CA ASP A 67 -2.69 12.83 -4.37
C ASP A 67 -1.70 13.98 -4.11
N ALA A 68 -0.45 13.66 -3.78
CA ALA A 68 0.64 14.64 -3.60
C ALA A 68 0.79 15.54 -4.87
N PRO A 69 1.17 16.83 -4.71
CA PRO A 69 1.68 17.46 -3.50
C PRO A 69 0.58 18.04 -2.61
N GLN A 70 0.57 17.63 -1.37
CA GLN A 70 -0.19 18.22 -0.25
C GLN A 70 0.25 17.55 1.05
N ASN A 71 -0.33 17.91 2.20
CA ASN A 71 -0.08 17.21 3.44
C ASN A 71 -0.75 15.83 3.43
N LEU A 72 0.05 14.79 3.34
CA LEU A 72 -0.34 13.39 3.36
C LEU A 72 0.52 12.64 4.36
N GLU A 73 -0.12 11.83 5.18
CA GLU A 73 0.52 10.97 6.17
C GLU A 73 -0.07 9.57 6.07
N ILE A 74 0.56 8.57 6.69
CA ILE A 74 0.02 7.24 6.73
C ILE A 74 -0.28 6.84 8.18
N SER A 75 -1.52 6.44 8.40
CA SER A 75 -1.93 5.80 9.65
C SER A 75 -2.02 4.29 9.49
N VAL A 76 -1.71 3.60 10.58
CA VAL A 76 -1.95 2.16 10.75
C VAL A 76 -2.89 1.96 11.93
N ALA A 77 -3.98 1.26 11.68
CA ALA A 77 -4.94 0.82 12.67
C ALA A 77 -4.71 -0.67 12.96
N ALA A 78 -4.60 -1.06 14.24
CA ALA A 78 -4.44 -2.43 14.68
C ALA A 78 -5.69 -2.88 15.43
N SER A 79 -6.23 -4.06 15.09
CA SER A 79 -7.35 -4.72 15.74
C SER A 79 -6.94 -6.12 16.21
N PRO A 80 -7.42 -6.61 17.36
CA PRO A 80 -7.09 -7.95 17.81
C PRO A 80 -7.63 -9.08 16.90
N ASP A 81 -8.68 -8.82 16.13
CA ASP A 81 -9.39 -9.85 15.35
C ASP A 81 -9.95 -9.34 14.00
N GLY A 82 -9.87 -8.02 13.75
CA GLY A 82 -10.40 -7.39 12.56
C GLY A 82 -11.88 -7.02 12.62
N TYR A 83 -12.57 -7.20 13.75
CA TYR A 83 -13.98 -6.83 13.89
C TYR A 83 -14.17 -5.47 14.57
N GLY A 84 -13.18 -5.01 15.33
CA GLY A 84 -13.24 -3.73 16.03
C GLY A 84 -12.08 -3.54 16.98
N GLY A 85 -12.22 -2.61 17.95
CA GLY A 85 -11.16 -2.33 18.91
C GLY A 85 -9.91 -1.72 18.27
N TRP A 86 -10.07 -1.00 17.17
CA TRP A 86 -8.98 -0.41 16.42
C TRP A 86 -8.17 0.59 17.24
N GLN A 87 -6.85 0.37 17.28
CA GLN A 87 -5.87 1.27 17.89
C GLN A 87 -4.99 1.85 16.80
N TYR A 88 -4.72 3.14 16.86
CA TYR A 88 -4.09 3.88 15.77
C TYR A 88 -2.68 4.32 16.11
N THR A 89 -1.81 4.25 15.10
CA THR A 89 -0.51 4.92 15.06
C THR A 89 -0.38 5.69 13.75
N VAL A 90 0.46 6.72 13.73
CA VAL A 90 0.82 7.46 12.53
C VAL A 90 2.33 7.34 12.33
N PRO A 91 2.83 6.19 11.81
CA PRO A 91 4.27 5.96 11.69
C PRO A 91 4.93 6.89 10.67
N ASN A 92 4.24 7.24 9.61
CA ASN A 92 4.73 8.11 8.55
C ASN A 92 4.14 9.50 8.70
N TYR A 93 4.84 10.30 9.47
CA TYR A 93 4.50 11.64 9.88
C TYR A 93 5.76 12.51 9.80
N LEU A 94 5.63 13.71 9.27
CA LEU A 94 6.66 14.72 9.26
C LEU A 94 6.08 16.01 9.84
N ASP A 95 6.27 16.16 11.15
CA ASP A 95 6.04 17.34 11.95
C ASP A 95 4.77 18.18 11.62
N ASP A 96 4.01 18.51 12.61
CA ASP A 96 2.90 19.48 12.80
C ASP A 96 2.20 20.18 11.60
N TYR A 97 2.33 19.65 10.39
CA TYR A 97 1.55 20.12 9.26
C TYR A 97 0.09 19.67 9.29
N ALA A 98 -0.26 18.76 10.19
CA ALA A 98 -1.64 18.34 10.38
C ALA A 98 -2.62 19.51 10.65
N ASP A 99 -2.10 20.58 11.26
CA ASP A 99 -2.87 21.79 11.55
C ASP A 99 -2.92 22.80 10.40
N SER A 100 -2.07 22.67 9.41
CA SER A 100 -2.01 23.57 8.26
C SER A 100 -2.48 22.83 7.03
N ALA A 101 -3.76 22.90 6.83
CA ALA A 101 -4.39 22.31 5.68
C ALA A 101 -3.65 22.68 4.37
N GLY A 102 -3.07 21.72 3.66
CA GLY A 102 -2.72 21.75 2.27
C GLY A 102 -1.48 22.45 1.81
N SER A 103 -0.64 22.78 2.70
CA SER A 103 0.61 23.43 2.36
C SER A 103 1.35 22.69 1.26
N LYS A 104 1.60 23.34 0.13
CA LYS A 104 2.56 22.90 -0.88
C LYS A 104 3.97 22.70 -0.31
N GLN A 105 4.16 23.07 0.93
CA GLN A 105 5.39 22.96 1.69
C GLN A 105 5.46 21.69 2.53
N SER A 106 4.35 20.95 2.69
CA SER A 106 4.37 19.64 3.35
C SER A 106 5.04 18.61 2.46
N ALA A 107 5.89 17.79 3.06
CA ALA A 107 6.26 16.51 2.50
C ALA A 107 5.03 15.59 2.49
N ALA A 108 5.02 14.59 1.62
CA ALA A 108 3.88 13.70 1.48
C ALA A 108 4.31 12.24 1.61
N TYR A 109 3.69 11.53 2.56
CA TYR A 109 3.69 10.07 2.57
C TYR A 109 2.41 9.55 1.91
N ILE A 110 2.53 8.67 0.94
CA ILE A 110 1.40 8.14 0.18
C ILE A 110 1.64 6.67 -0.18
N ASP A 111 0.56 5.94 -0.47
CA ASP A 111 0.59 4.58 -1.02
C ASP A 111 1.26 3.57 -0.07
N SER A 112 0.47 3.01 0.86
CA SER A 112 0.97 2.05 1.83
C SER A 112 0.87 0.60 1.36
N ALA A 113 1.89 -0.22 1.65
CA ALA A 113 1.87 -1.67 1.54
C ALA A 113 2.40 -2.32 2.82
N LEU A 114 1.69 -3.36 3.29
CA LEU A 114 2.01 -4.11 4.50
C LEU A 114 2.55 -5.50 4.16
N LEU A 115 3.51 -6.00 4.94
CA LEU A 115 4.04 -7.35 4.84
C LEU A 115 4.45 -7.84 6.22
N GLN A 116 4.22 -9.13 6.54
CA GLN A 116 4.77 -9.76 7.73
C GLN A 116 5.75 -10.87 7.36
N SER A 117 6.93 -10.89 8.00
CA SER A 117 7.91 -11.97 7.90
C SER A 117 7.54 -13.21 8.73
N GLU A 118 8.24 -14.32 8.51
CA GLU A 118 8.11 -15.52 9.34
C GLU A 118 8.49 -15.27 10.80
N SER A 119 9.42 -14.34 11.05
CA SER A 119 9.79 -13.95 12.43
C SER A 119 8.72 -13.17 13.18
N GLY A 120 7.65 -12.75 12.50
CA GLY A 120 6.58 -11.92 13.05
C GLY A 120 6.78 -10.42 12.84
N ARG A 121 7.97 -9.97 12.38
CA ARG A 121 8.23 -8.57 12.06
C ARG A 121 7.30 -8.10 10.95
N VAL A 122 6.66 -6.96 11.16
CA VAL A 122 5.80 -6.31 10.18
C VAL A 122 6.58 -5.21 9.48
N PHE A 123 6.42 -5.08 8.17
CA PHE A 123 6.98 -4.03 7.36
C PHE A 123 5.87 -3.15 6.78
N LEU A 124 6.10 -1.85 6.78
CA LEU A 124 5.30 -0.83 6.11
C LEU A 124 6.19 -0.14 5.07
N LEU A 125 5.85 -0.30 3.80
CA LEU A 125 6.48 0.40 2.68
C LEU A 125 5.54 1.49 2.19
N SER A 126 6.06 2.69 1.92
CA SER A 126 5.30 3.83 1.38
C SER A 126 6.18 4.69 0.47
N ASP A 127 5.54 5.55 -0.31
CA ASP A 127 6.22 6.61 -1.04
C ASP A 127 6.37 7.85 -0.16
N LEU A 128 7.53 8.49 -0.22
CA LEU A 128 7.82 9.76 0.44
C LEU A 128 8.29 10.77 -0.60
N PHE A 129 7.62 11.92 -0.64
CA PHE A 129 7.93 13.02 -1.54
C PHE A 129 8.45 14.25 -0.81
N LEU A 130 9.44 14.91 -1.42
CA LEU A 130 9.81 16.28 -1.08
C LEU A 130 8.59 17.19 -1.20
N SER A 131 8.45 18.15 -0.32
CA SER A 131 7.38 19.16 -0.36
C SER A 131 7.25 19.80 -1.74
N GLY A 132 6.02 20.00 -2.20
CA GLY A 132 5.72 20.48 -3.55
C GLY A 132 5.90 19.46 -4.67
N THR A 133 6.30 18.23 -4.36
CA THR A 133 6.51 17.15 -5.32
C THR A 133 5.44 16.06 -5.21
N GLY A 134 5.06 15.49 -6.34
CA GLY A 134 4.16 14.35 -6.45
C GLY A 134 4.41 13.62 -7.77
N TYR A 135 3.66 12.55 -8.05
CA TYR A 135 3.82 11.77 -9.28
C TYR A 135 3.88 12.62 -10.57
N PRO A 136 3.02 13.68 -10.76
CA PRO A 136 2.99 14.42 -12.04
C PRO A 136 4.24 15.26 -12.32
N ASN A 137 4.96 15.70 -11.28
CA ASN A 137 6.10 16.61 -11.39
C ASN A 137 7.40 16.04 -10.82
N ALA A 138 7.41 14.75 -10.46
CA ALA A 138 8.63 14.06 -10.04
C ALA A 138 9.69 14.12 -11.15
N GLN A 139 10.92 14.44 -10.76
CA GLN A 139 12.03 14.56 -11.67
C GLN A 139 12.76 13.22 -11.88
N LYS A 140 13.31 13.06 -13.09
CA LYS A 140 14.11 11.88 -13.45
C LYS A 140 15.42 11.88 -12.67
N GLY A 141 15.64 10.84 -11.90
CA GLY A 141 16.83 10.65 -11.07
C GLY A 141 16.55 9.71 -9.90
N SER A 142 17.59 9.09 -9.37
CA SER A 142 17.47 8.22 -8.19
C SER A 142 17.30 9.00 -6.88
N GLY A 143 17.68 10.28 -6.86
CA GLY A 143 17.84 11.06 -5.63
C GLY A 143 19.12 10.73 -4.87
N CYS A 144 20.07 10.06 -5.53
CA CYS A 144 21.27 9.55 -4.89
C CYS A 144 22.53 9.92 -5.68
N VAL A 145 23.67 9.95 -4.98
CA VAL A 145 25.01 10.12 -5.53
C VAL A 145 25.86 8.89 -5.18
N THR A 146 26.76 8.50 -6.06
CA THR A 146 27.71 7.42 -5.80
C THR A 146 29.09 8.02 -5.55
N VAL A 147 29.69 7.71 -4.39
CA VAL A 147 31.02 8.15 -3.97
C VAL A 147 31.80 6.90 -3.53
N ASP A 148 32.97 6.68 -4.10
CA ASP A 148 33.84 5.52 -3.81
C ASP A 148 33.09 4.17 -3.84
N GLY A 149 32.20 4.01 -4.82
CA GLY A 149 31.43 2.78 -5.03
C GLY A 149 30.22 2.60 -4.12
N ASN A 150 29.98 3.47 -3.16
CA ASN A 150 28.80 3.47 -2.29
C ASN A 150 27.78 4.51 -2.75
N THR A 151 26.50 4.23 -2.58
CA THR A 151 25.40 5.11 -3.00
C THR A 151 24.71 5.72 -1.78
N TYR A 152 24.54 7.04 -1.80
CA TYR A 152 24.04 7.84 -0.68
C TYR A 152 22.89 8.74 -1.14
N ILE A 153 22.01 9.14 -0.22
CA ILE A 153 20.99 10.15 -0.47
C ILE A 153 21.68 11.51 -0.71
N ALA A 154 21.40 12.08 -1.89
CA ALA A 154 21.99 13.36 -2.30
C ALA A 154 21.15 14.55 -1.79
N LEU A 155 21.81 15.62 -1.39
CA LEU A 155 21.20 16.85 -0.90
C LEU A 155 21.74 18.06 -1.68
N ALA A 156 20.91 19.09 -1.82
CA ALA A 156 21.29 20.41 -2.29
C ALA A 156 20.96 21.47 -1.25
N GLN A 157 21.68 22.58 -1.27
CA GLN A 157 21.35 23.77 -0.47
C GLN A 157 20.06 24.42 -1.00
N ALA A 158 19.33 25.09 -0.11
CA ALA A 158 18.17 25.88 -0.47
C ALA A 158 18.43 26.81 -1.67
N GLY A 159 17.57 26.72 -2.69
CA GLY A 159 17.69 27.51 -3.91
C GLY A 159 18.78 27.03 -4.91
N SER A 160 19.48 25.95 -4.61
CA SER A 160 20.46 25.32 -5.50
C SER A 160 19.90 24.09 -6.19
N SER A 161 20.38 23.79 -7.39
CA SER A 161 20.20 22.51 -8.09
C SER A 161 21.47 21.65 -8.09
N ASP A 162 22.47 22.04 -7.31
CA ASP A 162 23.72 21.27 -7.14
C ASP A 162 23.60 20.32 -5.94
N TYR A 163 23.39 19.04 -6.22
CA TYR A 163 23.24 17.95 -5.25
C TYR A 163 24.62 17.38 -4.86
N SER A 164 25.52 18.24 -4.39
CA SER A 164 26.90 17.89 -3.99
C SER A 164 27.04 17.45 -2.54
N TYR A 165 26.04 17.66 -1.72
CA TYR A 165 25.98 17.13 -0.36
C TYR A 165 25.35 15.74 -0.35
N TYR A 166 25.66 14.93 0.66
CA TYR A 166 25.04 13.62 0.84
C TYR A 166 25.07 13.15 2.27
N ILE A 167 24.09 12.34 2.65
CA ILE A 167 23.96 11.75 3.98
C ILE A 167 24.85 10.52 4.06
N ALA A 168 25.82 10.52 4.97
CA ALA A 168 26.65 9.36 5.27
C ALA A 168 25.87 8.27 6.03
N PRO A 169 26.43 7.06 6.23
CA PRO A 169 25.81 6.07 7.09
C PRO A 169 25.60 6.60 8.52
N PHE A 170 24.50 6.18 9.15
CA PHE A 170 24.22 6.51 10.53
C PHE A 170 25.27 5.92 11.47
N ASP A 171 25.74 6.73 12.42
CA ASP A 171 26.54 6.32 13.57
C ASP A 171 25.78 6.71 14.83
N GLY A 172 25.11 5.74 15.45
CA GLY A 172 24.12 6.00 16.50
C GLY A 172 22.88 6.71 15.98
N ASP A 173 22.47 7.78 16.66
CA ASP A 173 21.22 8.50 16.38
C ASP A 173 21.33 9.52 15.24
N PHE A 174 22.54 9.81 14.76
CA PHE A 174 22.82 10.83 13.75
C PHE A 174 23.65 10.29 12.59
N ALA A 175 23.42 10.87 11.42
CA ALA A 175 24.26 10.69 10.24
C ALA A 175 24.90 12.03 9.86
N PRO A 176 26.22 12.11 9.69
CA PRO A 176 26.85 13.33 9.22
C PRO A 176 26.50 13.59 7.74
N VAL A 177 26.37 14.86 7.38
CA VAL A 177 26.27 15.28 6.00
C VAL A 177 27.65 15.61 5.48
N LEU A 178 28.02 14.99 4.37
CA LEU A 178 29.32 15.16 3.72
C LEU A 178 29.17 15.99 2.45
N GLN A 179 30.25 16.70 2.09
CA GLN A 179 30.44 17.34 0.79
C GLN A 179 31.84 17.05 0.30
N ASN A 180 31.97 16.54 -0.93
CA ASN A 180 33.27 16.16 -1.51
C ASN A 180 34.11 15.21 -0.62
N GLY A 181 33.42 14.27 0.07
CA GLY A 181 34.04 13.30 0.97
C GLY A 181 34.43 13.85 2.33
N GLN A 182 34.17 15.13 2.63
CA GLN A 182 34.51 15.75 3.91
C GLN A 182 33.25 16.04 4.74
N PRO A 183 33.29 15.79 6.05
CA PRO A 183 32.18 16.19 6.95
C PRO A 183 31.96 17.70 6.89
N THR A 184 30.69 18.08 6.94
CA THR A 184 30.24 19.48 7.09
C THR A 184 29.80 19.74 8.52
N ASP A 185 29.30 20.95 8.80
CA ASP A 185 28.65 21.30 10.07
C ASP A 185 27.22 20.76 10.18
N TYR A 186 26.67 20.11 9.13
CA TYR A 186 25.34 19.52 9.09
C TYR A 186 25.33 18.03 9.46
N SER A 187 24.26 17.62 10.11
CA SER A 187 23.90 16.22 10.34
C SER A 187 22.39 16.06 10.26
N VAL A 188 21.93 14.81 10.11
CA VAL A 188 20.51 14.46 10.19
C VAL A 188 20.29 13.41 11.27
N ASP A 189 19.15 13.43 11.94
CA ASP A 189 18.72 12.37 12.83
C ASP A 189 18.06 11.21 12.06
N ALA A 190 17.64 10.18 12.78
CA ALA A 190 17.02 9.01 12.21
C ALA A 190 15.63 9.29 11.56
N GLN A 191 15.02 10.45 11.78
CA GLN A 191 13.80 10.91 11.11
C GLN A 191 14.09 11.88 9.94
N TYR A 192 15.38 12.04 9.58
CA TYR A 192 15.86 12.99 8.56
C TYR A 192 15.57 14.46 8.90
N LEU A 193 15.48 14.79 10.19
CA LEU A 193 15.48 16.17 10.66
C LEU A 193 16.90 16.71 10.63
N LEU A 194 17.05 18.00 10.28
CA LEU A 194 18.32 18.64 10.00
C LEU A 194 18.89 19.36 11.23
N TYR A 195 20.16 19.14 11.46
CA TYR A 195 20.94 19.76 12.55
C TYR A 195 22.16 20.49 11.97
N LYS A 196 22.57 21.58 12.64
CA LYS A 196 23.82 22.28 12.35
C LYS A 196 24.59 22.55 13.65
N ASP A 197 25.89 22.23 13.70
CA ASP A 197 26.70 22.31 14.91
C ASP A 197 26.05 21.61 16.12
N GLY A 198 25.39 20.48 15.90
CA GLY A 198 24.69 19.69 16.92
C GLY A 198 23.38 20.29 17.43
N LYS A 199 22.86 21.35 16.81
CA LYS A 199 21.59 22.01 17.17
C LYS A 199 20.55 21.77 16.10
N ALA A 200 19.34 21.38 16.52
CA ALA A 200 18.21 21.22 15.61
C ALA A 200 17.93 22.56 14.89
N LEU A 201 17.77 22.48 13.59
CA LEU A 201 17.37 23.64 12.78
C LEU A 201 15.84 23.74 12.73
N THR A 202 15.36 24.98 12.72
CA THR A 202 13.93 25.28 12.59
C THR A 202 13.68 26.22 11.42
N MET A 203 12.45 26.23 10.92
CA MET A 203 11.98 27.13 9.88
C MET A 203 10.56 27.59 10.17
N ALA A 204 10.15 28.71 9.60
CA ALA A 204 8.77 29.18 9.71
C ALA A 204 7.84 28.18 9.01
N GLN A 205 6.77 27.78 9.71
CA GLN A 205 5.69 27.04 9.11
C GLN A 205 4.91 27.96 8.16
N LYS A 206 4.58 27.45 6.98
CA LYS A 206 3.77 28.20 6.01
C LYS A 206 2.43 27.51 5.80
N GLY A 207 1.37 28.29 5.70
CA GLY A 207 0.02 27.87 5.36
C GLY A 207 -0.17 27.68 3.86
N ASP A 208 -1.43 27.49 3.46
CA ASP A 208 -1.84 27.13 2.07
C ASP A 208 -1.47 28.16 1.01
N SER A 209 -1.45 29.44 1.37
CA SER A 209 -1.15 30.57 0.48
C SER A 209 0.28 31.08 0.66
N ASP A 210 1.18 30.22 1.17
CA ASP A 210 2.58 30.54 1.51
C ASP A 210 2.76 31.62 2.59
N GLU A 211 1.70 31.99 3.31
CA GLU A 211 1.77 32.87 4.48
C GLU A 211 2.41 32.18 5.67
N GLU A 212 3.21 32.91 6.46
CA GLU A 212 3.75 32.39 7.71
C GLU A 212 2.65 32.25 8.77
N THR A 213 2.53 31.06 9.38
CA THR A 213 1.53 30.78 10.43
C THR A 213 1.94 31.32 11.79
N GLY A 214 3.17 31.82 11.93
CA GLY A 214 3.77 32.24 13.20
C GLY A 214 4.34 31.08 14.02
N LYS A 215 4.20 29.85 13.58
CA LYS A 215 4.84 28.67 14.20
C LYS A 215 6.23 28.43 13.63
N GLN A 216 7.10 27.83 14.44
CA GLN A 216 8.38 27.27 14.00
C GLN A 216 8.29 25.76 14.01
N ILE A 217 8.76 25.12 12.94
CA ILE A 217 8.83 23.66 12.79
C ILE A 217 10.28 23.23 12.62
N ALA A 218 10.59 21.99 12.96
CA ALA A 218 11.90 21.40 12.70
C ALA A 218 12.14 21.33 11.18
N GLN A 219 13.36 21.64 10.72
CA GLN A 219 13.72 21.44 9.33
C GLN A 219 13.90 19.95 9.05
N SER A 220 13.23 19.44 8.02
CA SER A 220 13.50 18.13 7.45
C SER A 220 14.15 18.30 6.08
N VAL A 221 15.03 17.39 5.69
CA VAL A 221 15.58 17.35 4.33
C VAL A 221 14.50 17.10 3.26
N PHE A 222 13.27 16.74 3.67
CA PHE A 222 12.10 16.62 2.80
C PHE A 222 11.29 17.93 2.65
N TYR A 223 11.76 19.04 3.20
CA TYR A 223 11.18 20.35 2.96
C TYR A 223 12.03 21.15 1.97
N ALA A 224 11.45 21.54 0.85
CA ALA A 224 12.16 22.29 -0.21
C ALA A 224 12.75 23.64 0.28
N GLY A 225 12.21 24.19 1.37
CA GLY A 225 12.69 25.41 2.00
C GLY A 225 13.71 25.19 3.12
N ALA A 226 14.09 23.96 3.44
CA ALA A 226 15.12 23.64 4.42
C ALA A 226 16.53 24.02 3.92
N ASP A 227 17.47 24.25 4.82
CA ASP A 227 18.87 24.58 4.48
C ASP A 227 19.47 23.58 3.49
N LEU A 228 19.17 22.29 3.69
CA LEU A 228 19.51 21.21 2.78
C LEU A 228 18.26 20.37 2.46
N HIS A 229 18.06 20.04 1.20
CA HIS A 229 16.91 19.26 0.78
C HIS A 229 17.27 18.15 -0.22
N VAL A 230 16.46 17.08 -0.26
CA VAL A 230 16.60 15.95 -1.19
C VAL A 230 16.21 16.34 -2.61
N PHE A 231 16.62 15.51 -3.58
CA PHE A 231 16.20 15.61 -4.98
C PHE A 231 14.68 15.41 -5.12
N PRO A 232 13.97 16.19 -5.98
CA PRO A 232 12.52 16.14 -6.12
C PRO A 232 12.06 14.90 -6.92
N THR A 233 12.19 13.75 -6.31
CA THR A 233 11.81 12.43 -6.81
C THR A 233 11.16 11.64 -5.66
N PRO A 234 10.33 10.61 -5.91
CA PRO A 234 9.82 9.78 -4.82
C PRO A 234 10.94 8.91 -4.20
N PHE A 235 10.84 8.72 -2.91
CA PHE A 235 11.65 7.80 -2.14
C PHE A 235 10.79 6.66 -1.61
N LEU A 236 11.22 5.42 -1.82
CA LEU A 236 10.63 4.28 -1.13
C LEU A 236 11.07 4.32 0.34
N CYS A 237 10.11 4.53 1.23
CA CYS A 237 10.31 4.64 2.66
C CYS A 237 9.82 3.38 3.35
N LEU A 238 10.72 2.65 4.01
CA LEU A 238 10.44 1.42 4.73
C LEU A 238 10.52 1.66 6.24
N ARG A 239 9.52 1.17 6.97
CA ARG A 239 9.55 1.03 8.43
C ARG A 239 9.24 -0.40 8.82
N HIS A 240 9.60 -0.80 10.03
CA HIS A 240 9.22 -2.08 10.58
C HIS A 240 8.70 -1.94 12.02
N SER A 241 7.91 -2.92 12.42
CA SER A 241 7.38 -3.10 13.77
C SER A 241 7.64 -4.52 14.25
N ASP A 242 8.09 -4.67 15.48
CA ASP A 242 8.31 -5.97 16.13
C ASP A 242 7.21 -6.29 17.16
N ASP A 243 6.21 -5.44 17.30
CA ASP A 243 5.15 -5.53 18.31
C ASP A 243 3.72 -5.49 17.70
N GLY A 244 3.59 -5.91 16.44
CA GLY A 244 2.29 -5.99 15.76
C GLY A 244 1.73 -4.63 15.35
N GLY A 245 2.58 -3.66 15.01
CA GLY A 245 2.19 -2.34 14.50
C GLY A 245 1.90 -1.30 15.59
N ARG A 246 2.24 -1.57 16.85
CA ARG A 246 2.06 -0.62 17.96
C ARG A 246 3.15 0.44 18.01
N THR A 247 4.38 0.04 17.70
CA THR A 247 5.52 0.95 17.54
C THR A 247 6.26 0.67 16.25
N TRP A 248 6.92 1.67 15.70
CA TRP A 248 7.57 1.59 14.40
C TRP A 248 9.01 2.11 14.47
N SER A 249 9.89 1.49 13.69
CA SER A 249 11.27 1.91 13.54
C SER A 249 11.37 3.30 12.90
N ALA A 250 12.55 3.91 12.98
CA ALA A 250 12.92 5.00 12.10
C ALA A 250 12.81 4.58 10.62
N PRO A 251 12.57 5.52 9.68
CA PRO A 251 12.46 5.24 8.26
C PRO A 251 13.81 4.83 7.66
N THR A 252 13.77 3.86 6.74
CA THR A 252 14.89 3.50 5.86
C THR A 252 14.51 3.82 4.43
N LEU A 253 15.32 4.63 3.75
CA LEU A 253 15.10 4.99 2.35
C LEU A 253 15.76 3.95 1.44
N LEU A 254 14.98 3.31 0.57
CA LEU A 254 15.48 2.22 -0.27
C LEU A 254 16.10 2.68 -1.59
N ASN A 255 15.96 3.96 -1.97
CA ASN A 255 16.45 4.48 -3.25
C ASN A 255 17.92 4.17 -3.54
N PRO A 256 18.86 4.26 -2.57
CA PRO A 256 20.26 3.93 -2.81
C PRO A 256 20.49 2.49 -3.30
N MET A 257 19.57 1.58 -2.96
CA MET A 257 19.67 0.16 -3.29
C MET A 257 18.88 -0.22 -4.57
N VAL A 258 17.77 0.48 -4.87
CA VAL A 258 16.80 -0.05 -5.85
C VAL A 258 16.39 0.90 -6.96
N LYS A 259 16.58 2.23 -6.83
CA LYS A 259 16.10 3.19 -7.84
C LYS A 259 17.18 3.53 -8.87
N LYS A 260 16.80 3.50 -10.16
CA LYS A 260 17.68 3.86 -11.28
C LYS A 260 17.69 5.37 -11.52
N GLN A 261 18.80 5.90 -12.04
CA GLN A 261 18.90 7.30 -12.49
C GLN A 261 18.01 7.63 -13.70
N SER A 262 17.59 6.62 -14.45
CA SER A 262 16.72 6.78 -15.62
C SER A 262 15.24 6.96 -15.29
N GLU A 263 14.83 6.76 -14.03
CA GLU A 263 13.44 6.76 -13.60
C GLU A 263 13.01 8.11 -13.03
N ALA A 264 11.87 8.61 -13.49
CA ALA A 264 11.20 9.73 -12.85
C ALA A 264 10.44 9.28 -11.60
N PHE A 265 9.94 8.05 -11.60
CA PHE A 265 9.17 7.48 -10.51
C PHE A 265 9.58 6.02 -10.27
N LEU A 266 9.72 5.65 -9.03
CA LEU A 266 9.69 4.29 -8.50
C LEU A 266 8.87 4.37 -7.23
N GLY A 267 7.73 3.69 -7.19
CA GLY A 267 6.79 3.80 -6.07
C GLY A 267 6.08 2.50 -5.77
N VAL A 268 5.36 2.51 -4.67
CA VAL A 268 4.70 1.36 -4.07
C VAL A 268 3.51 0.92 -4.90
N CYS A 269 3.29 -0.39 -5.00
CA CYS A 269 2.00 -0.96 -5.32
C CYS A 269 1.21 -1.11 -4.01
N PRO A 270 0.17 -0.30 -3.76
CA PRO A 270 -0.52 -0.28 -2.47
C PRO A 270 -1.14 -1.63 -2.09
N GLY A 271 -1.33 -1.85 -0.80
CA GLY A 271 -1.99 -3.03 -0.25
C GLY A 271 -1.02 -3.99 0.45
N ARG A 272 -0.41 -4.94 -0.27
CA ARG A 272 0.38 -5.99 0.39
C ARG A 272 1.62 -6.41 -0.40
N GLY A 273 2.69 -6.74 0.37
CA GLY A 273 3.76 -7.62 -0.08
C GLY A 273 3.46 -9.10 0.22
N ILE A 274 4.42 -9.95 -0.10
CA ILE A 274 4.37 -11.40 0.17
C ILE A 274 5.72 -11.88 0.71
N ALA A 275 5.69 -12.78 1.68
CA ALA A 275 6.86 -13.52 2.15
C ALA A 275 6.81 -14.94 1.58
N VAL A 276 7.90 -15.42 1.01
CA VAL A 276 7.99 -16.75 0.40
C VAL A 276 9.23 -17.49 0.88
N LYS A 277 9.14 -18.82 0.93
CA LYS A 277 10.29 -19.68 1.21
C LYS A 277 11.12 -19.90 -0.05
N THR A 278 12.42 -19.77 0.12
CA THR A 278 13.40 -20.06 -0.92
C THR A 278 14.45 -21.05 -0.39
N ASP A 279 15.33 -21.55 -1.25
CA ASP A 279 16.45 -22.42 -0.83
C ASP A 279 17.44 -21.69 0.11
N LYS A 280 17.40 -20.35 0.14
CA LYS A 280 18.26 -19.51 0.98
C LYS A 280 17.59 -19.05 2.28
N GLY A 281 16.34 -19.41 2.51
CA GLY A 281 15.52 -18.95 3.62
C GLY A 281 14.29 -18.17 3.17
N GLU A 282 13.79 -17.27 3.99
CA GLU A 282 12.66 -16.42 3.66
C GLU A 282 13.08 -15.29 2.72
N ARG A 283 12.28 -15.01 1.69
CA ARG A 283 12.36 -13.81 0.87
C ARG A 283 11.13 -12.94 1.10
N LEU A 284 11.35 -11.70 1.46
CA LEU A 284 10.34 -10.66 1.55
C LEU A 284 10.23 -9.95 0.21
N ILE A 285 9.02 -9.76 -0.33
CA ILE A 285 8.81 -9.20 -1.66
C ILE A 285 7.71 -8.14 -1.59
N PHE A 286 8.01 -6.92 -2.03
CA PHE A 286 7.00 -5.92 -2.33
C PHE A 286 6.89 -5.73 -3.84
N PRO A 287 5.68 -5.77 -4.41
CA PRO A 287 5.46 -5.24 -5.75
C PRO A 287 5.60 -3.71 -5.70
N VAL A 288 6.27 -3.17 -6.70
CA VAL A 288 6.43 -1.74 -6.93
C VAL A 288 6.28 -1.45 -8.42
N TYR A 289 6.17 -0.18 -8.81
CA TYR A 289 6.16 0.16 -10.23
C TYR A 289 7.05 1.37 -10.51
N SER A 290 7.63 1.39 -11.68
CA SER A 290 8.48 2.49 -12.14
C SER A 290 7.84 3.24 -13.29
N ASN A 291 8.24 4.51 -13.46
CA ASN A 291 7.97 5.27 -14.66
C ASN A 291 9.30 5.69 -15.30
N GLU A 292 9.68 4.96 -16.32
CA GLU A 292 10.84 5.24 -17.13
C GLU A 292 10.38 5.66 -18.54
N ASN A 293 10.84 6.83 -19.00
CA ASN A 293 10.46 7.37 -20.32
C ASN A 293 8.94 7.48 -20.55
N LYS A 294 8.20 7.90 -19.52
CA LYS A 294 6.72 8.02 -19.52
C LYS A 294 5.98 6.70 -19.69
N LYS A 295 6.65 5.57 -19.48
CA LYS A 295 6.04 4.25 -19.51
C LYS A 295 6.17 3.60 -18.14
N GLU A 296 5.03 3.15 -17.60
CA GLU A 296 4.98 2.42 -16.34
C GLU A 296 5.30 0.94 -16.54
N HIS A 297 6.08 0.39 -15.61
CA HIS A 297 6.42 -1.03 -15.52
C HIS A 297 6.33 -1.48 -14.06
N ALA A 298 5.52 -2.49 -13.79
CA ALA A 298 5.58 -3.19 -12.53
C ALA A 298 6.92 -3.94 -12.40
N LEU A 299 7.37 -4.11 -11.18
CA LEU A 299 8.53 -4.91 -10.81
C LEU A 299 8.41 -5.27 -9.33
N THR A 300 9.45 -5.88 -8.79
CA THR A 300 9.54 -6.19 -7.36
C THR A 300 10.77 -5.57 -6.74
N VAL A 301 10.68 -5.25 -5.47
CA VAL A 301 11.84 -5.13 -4.58
C VAL A 301 11.78 -6.25 -3.57
N PHE A 302 12.92 -6.87 -3.26
CA PHE A 302 12.95 -8.05 -2.39
C PHE A 302 14.17 -8.04 -1.46
N SER A 303 14.02 -8.72 -0.32
CA SER A 303 15.07 -8.89 0.69
C SER A 303 15.19 -10.36 1.07
N ASP A 304 16.44 -10.86 1.15
CA ASP A 304 16.80 -12.22 1.58
C ASP A 304 17.45 -12.25 2.96
N ASP A 305 17.51 -11.11 3.66
CA ASP A 305 18.22 -10.95 4.94
C ASP A 305 17.36 -10.35 6.05
N GLY A 306 16.03 -10.55 5.93
CA GLY A 306 15.05 -10.08 6.92
C GLY A 306 14.80 -8.58 6.88
N GLY A 307 14.93 -7.95 5.71
CA GLY A 307 14.62 -6.54 5.47
C GLY A 307 15.78 -5.57 5.70
N LYS A 308 17.00 -6.07 5.89
CA LYS A 308 18.20 -5.21 6.09
C LYS A 308 18.66 -4.60 4.79
N THR A 309 18.74 -5.40 3.73
CA THR A 309 19.08 -4.94 2.38
C THR A 309 18.01 -5.35 1.38
N TRP A 310 17.86 -4.56 0.33
CA TRP A 310 16.83 -4.74 -0.68
C TRP A 310 17.46 -4.75 -2.08
N GLN A 311 16.94 -5.61 -2.90
CA GLN A 311 17.34 -5.78 -4.29
C GLN A 311 16.17 -5.49 -5.22
N ARG A 312 16.47 -5.11 -6.44
CA ARG A 312 15.50 -4.82 -7.49
C ARG A 312 15.35 -6.00 -8.43
N GLY A 313 14.12 -6.46 -8.66
CA GLY A 313 13.77 -7.38 -9.73
C GLY A 313 13.71 -6.71 -11.11
N ALA A 314 13.52 -7.52 -12.13
CA ALA A 314 13.40 -7.04 -13.51
C ALA A 314 12.04 -6.37 -13.77
N ASP A 315 12.04 -5.36 -14.64
CA ASP A 315 10.84 -4.66 -15.10
C ASP A 315 9.93 -5.61 -15.89
N VAL A 316 8.66 -5.68 -15.53
CA VAL A 316 7.64 -6.48 -16.22
C VAL A 316 7.28 -5.82 -17.55
N LYS A 317 7.57 -6.49 -18.64
CA LYS A 317 7.17 -6.04 -19.98
C LYS A 317 5.81 -6.61 -20.35
N HIS A 318 4.96 -5.83 -20.99
CA HIS A 318 3.68 -6.31 -21.49
C HIS A 318 3.84 -6.94 -22.88
N GLN A 319 3.07 -8.01 -23.17
CA GLN A 319 3.08 -8.67 -24.47
C GLN A 319 2.59 -7.72 -25.59
N LEU A 320 1.57 -6.91 -25.28
CA LEU A 320 1.08 -5.85 -26.16
C LEU A 320 1.92 -4.59 -25.94
N ILE A 321 2.62 -4.13 -26.94
CA ILE A 321 3.65 -3.08 -26.84
C ILE A 321 3.11 -1.73 -26.33
N LEU A 322 1.83 -1.44 -26.58
CA LEU A 322 1.17 -0.21 -26.14
C LEU A 322 0.59 -0.30 -24.72
N GLN A 323 0.58 -1.49 -24.11
CA GLN A 323 0.11 -1.66 -22.76
C GLN A 323 1.24 -1.49 -21.74
N LYS A 324 0.87 -1.05 -20.55
CA LYS A 324 1.73 -0.88 -19.39
C LYS A 324 1.36 -1.89 -18.31
N THR A 325 2.23 -2.08 -17.36
CA THR A 325 1.95 -2.68 -16.06
C THR A 325 2.23 -1.64 -14.99
N SER A 326 1.42 -1.57 -13.96
CA SER A 326 1.51 -0.55 -12.93
C SER A 326 1.29 -1.20 -11.56
N GLU A 327 0.54 -0.57 -10.67
CA GLU A 327 0.20 -1.13 -9.36
C GLU A 327 -0.23 -2.59 -9.47
N SER A 328 0.33 -3.44 -8.62
CA SER A 328 0.23 -4.88 -8.76
C SER A 328 0.08 -5.58 -7.42
N GLN A 329 -0.49 -6.78 -7.45
CA GLN A 329 -0.55 -7.69 -6.31
C GLN A 329 0.02 -9.06 -6.70
N ILE A 330 0.60 -9.77 -5.75
CA ILE A 330 1.29 -11.04 -6.00
C ILE A 330 0.64 -12.14 -5.15
N ILE A 331 0.42 -13.30 -5.76
CA ILE A 331 0.05 -14.53 -5.08
C ILE A 331 1.10 -15.61 -5.34
N ALA A 332 1.16 -16.62 -4.47
CA ALA A 332 1.97 -17.83 -4.68
C ALA A 332 1.08 -18.97 -5.19
N LEU A 333 1.55 -19.67 -6.22
CA LEU A 333 0.92 -20.89 -6.75
C LEU A 333 1.50 -22.13 -6.04
N PRO A 334 0.81 -23.29 -6.05
CA PRO A 334 1.22 -24.47 -5.31
C PRO A 334 2.62 -25.02 -5.63
N ASP A 335 3.11 -24.79 -6.84
CA ASP A 335 4.47 -25.20 -7.27
C ASP A 335 5.57 -24.19 -6.90
N GLY A 336 5.22 -23.10 -6.18
CA GLY A 336 6.13 -22.02 -5.83
C GLY A 336 6.24 -20.91 -6.87
N THR A 337 5.62 -21.04 -8.04
CA THR A 337 5.51 -19.94 -9.01
C THR A 337 4.77 -18.77 -8.41
N LEU A 338 5.29 -17.54 -8.56
CA LEU A 338 4.58 -16.33 -8.19
C LEU A 338 3.79 -15.81 -9.39
N ARG A 339 2.55 -15.40 -9.16
CA ARG A 339 1.70 -14.73 -10.15
C ARG A 339 1.40 -13.31 -9.73
N MET A 340 1.69 -12.37 -10.61
CA MET A 340 1.40 -10.95 -10.43
C MET A 340 0.17 -10.58 -11.25
N PHE A 341 -0.75 -9.84 -10.62
CA PHE A 341 -1.91 -9.20 -11.24
C PHE A 341 -1.68 -7.71 -11.25
N SER A 342 -1.71 -7.09 -12.43
CA SER A 342 -1.32 -5.70 -12.63
C SER A 342 -2.45 -4.84 -13.18
N ARG A 343 -2.59 -3.65 -12.61
CA ARG A 343 -3.29 -2.51 -13.21
C ARG A 343 -2.65 -2.15 -14.54
N ASN A 344 -3.46 -1.82 -15.51
CA ASN A 344 -3.01 -1.37 -16.83
C ASN A 344 -4.04 -0.45 -17.50
N GLY A 345 -3.76 -0.02 -18.74
CA GLY A 345 -4.65 0.85 -19.51
C GLY A 345 -5.78 0.13 -20.25
N SER A 346 -5.88 -1.20 -20.15
CA SER A 346 -6.98 -1.99 -20.74
C SER A 346 -8.07 -2.27 -19.72
N HIS A 347 -9.15 -2.90 -20.18
CA HIS A 347 -10.23 -3.36 -19.30
C HIS A 347 -10.01 -4.77 -18.74
N TYR A 348 -8.89 -5.42 -19.05
CA TYR A 348 -8.54 -6.74 -18.55
C TYR A 348 -7.35 -6.64 -17.63
N VAL A 349 -7.42 -7.29 -16.47
CA VAL A 349 -6.27 -7.38 -15.57
C VAL A 349 -5.11 -8.05 -16.29
N SER A 350 -3.92 -7.50 -16.20
CA SER A 350 -2.72 -8.12 -16.77
C SER A 350 -2.10 -9.09 -15.79
N VAL A 351 -1.65 -10.25 -16.28
CA VAL A 351 -1.00 -11.28 -15.45
C VAL A 351 0.36 -11.67 -16.02
N CYS A 352 1.30 -11.96 -15.13
CA CYS A 352 2.60 -12.55 -15.46
C CYS A 352 3.09 -13.44 -14.33
N ASP A 353 4.01 -14.34 -14.64
CA ASP A 353 4.51 -15.36 -13.70
C ASP A 353 6.03 -15.21 -13.51
N SER A 354 6.49 -15.56 -12.31
CA SER A 354 7.90 -15.68 -11.94
C SER A 354 8.16 -17.05 -11.33
N THR A 355 9.17 -17.75 -11.83
CA THR A 355 9.63 -19.05 -11.31
C THR A 355 10.93 -18.92 -10.49
N ASN A 356 11.39 -17.71 -10.27
CA ASN A 356 12.60 -17.42 -9.50
C ASN A 356 12.33 -16.37 -8.40
N ASN A 357 11.20 -16.54 -7.71
CA ASN A 357 10.82 -15.75 -6.53
C ASN A 357 10.87 -14.23 -6.76
N GLY A 358 10.33 -13.77 -7.88
CA GLY A 358 10.15 -12.35 -8.18
C GLY A 358 11.35 -11.64 -8.81
N GLU A 359 12.50 -12.31 -9.05
CA GLU A 359 13.64 -11.67 -9.72
C GLU A 359 13.35 -11.34 -11.18
N ASN A 360 12.70 -12.25 -11.88
CA ASN A 360 12.33 -12.08 -13.28
C ASN A 360 10.89 -12.52 -13.51
N TRP A 361 10.26 -11.92 -14.50
CA TRP A 361 8.86 -12.12 -14.82
C TRP A 361 8.68 -12.44 -16.31
N THR A 362 7.72 -13.29 -16.62
CA THR A 362 7.26 -13.47 -18.00
C THR A 362 6.66 -12.16 -18.51
N LYS A 363 6.46 -12.03 -19.82
CA LYS A 363 5.72 -10.89 -20.36
C LYS A 363 4.28 -10.95 -19.87
N ALA A 364 3.80 -9.82 -19.33
CA ALA A 364 2.41 -9.69 -18.89
C ALA A 364 1.46 -9.81 -20.08
N LYS A 365 0.35 -10.50 -19.89
CA LYS A 365 -0.74 -10.68 -20.85
C LYS A 365 -2.09 -10.43 -20.19
N PRO A 366 -3.14 -10.04 -20.95
CA PRO A 366 -4.48 -9.91 -20.39
C PRO A 366 -5.01 -11.26 -19.88
N ASP A 367 -5.62 -11.27 -18.71
CA ASP A 367 -6.54 -12.34 -18.31
C ASP A 367 -7.95 -11.95 -18.74
N TYR A 368 -8.42 -12.55 -19.85
CA TYR A 368 -9.73 -12.20 -20.43
C TYR A 368 -10.92 -12.63 -19.57
N GLN A 369 -10.72 -13.42 -18.52
CA GLN A 369 -11.73 -13.75 -17.53
C GLN A 369 -11.93 -12.63 -16.49
N LEU A 370 -10.96 -11.69 -16.36
CA LEU A 370 -10.95 -10.59 -15.40
C LEU A 370 -11.21 -9.25 -16.10
N LEU A 371 -12.42 -9.12 -16.64
CA LEU A 371 -12.92 -7.87 -17.19
C LEU A 371 -13.26 -6.89 -16.07
N GLY A 372 -12.70 -5.69 -16.10
CA GLY A 372 -12.90 -4.69 -15.07
C GLY A 372 -12.56 -3.26 -15.46
N THR A 373 -12.44 -2.43 -14.46
CA THR A 373 -12.15 -1.00 -14.62
C THR A 373 -10.69 -0.80 -15.01
N LYS A 374 -10.44 -0.08 -16.12
CA LYS A 374 -9.08 0.30 -16.50
C LYS A 374 -8.48 1.31 -15.53
N ASN A 375 -7.15 1.31 -15.42
CA ASN A 375 -6.41 2.25 -14.58
C ASN A 375 -6.90 2.32 -13.13
N CYS A 376 -7.30 1.17 -12.57
CA CYS A 376 -7.64 1.01 -11.16
C CYS A 376 -6.82 -0.13 -10.56
N MET A 377 -6.37 0.04 -9.33
CA MET A 377 -5.71 -1.00 -8.55
C MET A 377 -6.66 -2.18 -8.34
N VAL A 378 -6.09 -3.38 -8.23
CA VAL A 378 -6.79 -4.63 -7.94
C VAL A 378 -6.14 -5.31 -6.74
N SER A 379 -6.91 -6.04 -5.96
CA SER A 379 -6.39 -6.83 -4.83
C SER A 379 -6.59 -8.31 -5.09
N PHE A 380 -5.53 -9.11 -4.94
CA PHE A 380 -5.58 -10.57 -5.05
C PHE A 380 -4.82 -11.22 -3.90
N ILE A 381 -5.42 -12.27 -3.32
CA ILE A 381 -4.83 -13.01 -2.20
C ILE A 381 -4.95 -14.52 -2.38
N ASN A 382 -3.96 -15.25 -1.85
CA ASN A 382 -4.13 -16.64 -1.48
C ASN A 382 -5.02 -16.73 -0.24
N THR A 383 -5.76 -17.82 -0.13
CA THR A 383 -6.53 -18.16 1.08
C THR A 383 -6.15 -19.57 1.57
N THR A 384 -6.52 -19.88 2.80
CA THR A 384 -6.41 -21.24 3.34
C THR A 384 -7.57 -22.14 2.89
N LYS A 385 -8.52 -21.58 2.16
CA LYS A 385 -9.76 -22.24 1.73
C LYS A 385 -9.56 -23.14 0.51
N THR A 386 -10.46 -24.10 0.39
CA THR A 386 -10.58 -24.96 -0.79
C THR A 386 -12.02 -25.01 -1.26
N VAL A 387 -12.22 -25.17 -2.58
CA VAL A 387 -13.50 -25.54 -3.19
C VAL A 387 -13.22 -26.77 -4.04
N ASP A 388 -14.01 -27.84 -3.85
CA ASP A 388 -13.80 -29.16 -4.47
C ASP A 388 -12.36 -29.67 -4.29
N GLY A 389 -11.75 -29.43 -3.11
CA GLY A 389 -10.40 -29.84 -2.79
C GLY A 389 -9.28 -28.99 -3.45
N LYS A 390 -9.62 -27.97 -4.23
CA LYS A 390 -8.66 -27.09 -4.91
C LYS A 390 -8.44 -25.80 -4.14
N PRO A 391 -7.18 -25.29 -4.04
CA PRO A 391 -6.89 -24.04 -3.35
C PRO A 391 -7.64 -22.86 -3.98
N VAL A 392 -8.11 -21.96 -3.11
CA VAL A 392 -8.89 -20.77 -3.52
C VAL A 392 -8.00 -19.52 -3.55
N VAL A 393 -8.13 -18.76 -4.61
CA VAL A 393 -7.64 -17.40 -4.79
C VAL A 393 -8.83 -16.45 -4.82
N LEU A 394 -8.76 -15.35 -4.10
CA LEU A 394 -9.76 -14.30 -4.13
C LEU A 394 -9.19 -13.04 -4.76
N GLY A 395 -10.04 -12.36 -5.54
CA GLY A 395 -9.75 -11.06 -6.14
C GLY A 395 -10.84 -10.05 -5.83
N SER A 396 -10.46 -8.78 -5.68
CA SER A 396 -11.36 -7.63 -5.54
C SER A 396 -11.02 -6.58 -6.60
N MET A 397 -12.03 -6.11 -7.34
CA MET A 397 -11.86 -5.18 -8.45
C MET A 397 -13.17 -4.47 -8.82
N GLY A 398 -13.07 -3.29 -9.41
CA GLY A 398 -14.21 -2.67 -10.09
C GLY A 398 -14.55 -3.44 -11.36
N SER A 399 -15.83 -3.66 -11.65
CA SER A 399 -16.29 -4.38 -12.83
C SER A 399 -16.85 -3.49 -13.93
N ASN A 400 -17.00 -2.19 -13.67
CA ASN A 400 -17.49 -1.24 -14.65
C ASN A 400 -16.38 -0.81 -15.61
N VAL A 401 -16.63 -0.92 -16.93
CA VAL A 401 -15.63 -0.60 -17.96
C VAL A 401 -15.54 0.90 -18.28
N GLN A 402 -16.43 1.73 -17.77
CA GLN A 402 -16.49 3.17 -18.05
C GLN A 402 -15.89 4.01 -16.91
N SER A 403 -16.07 3.55 -15.68
CA SER A 403 -15.68 4.30 -14.47
C SER A 403 -15.20 3.37 -13.37
N ARG A 404 -14.59 3.91 -12.32
CA ARG A 404 -14.28 3.18 -11.09
C ARG A 404 -15.57 2.92 -10.32
N ALA A 405 -16.26 1.82 -10.67
CA ALA A 405 -17.55 1.48 -10.10
C ALA A 405 -17.85 -0.01 -10.15
N ASP A 406 -18.93 -0.39 -9.47
CA ASP A 406 -19.52 -1.72 -9.46
C ASP A 406 -18.51 -2.78 -8.98
N GLY A 407 -18.15 -2.68 -7.69
CA GLY A 407 -17.19 -3.57 -7.04
C GLY A 407 -17.64 -5.02 -7.06
N VAL A 408 -16.70 -5.92 -7.35
CA VAL A 408 -16.94 -7.37 -7.31
C VAL A 408 -15.81 -8.10 -6.60
N LEU A 409 -16.15 -9.18 -5.92
CA LEU A 409 -15.24 -10.22 -5.49
C LEU A 409 -15.23 -11.34 -6.53
N ARG A 410 -14.03 -11.82 -6.86
CA ARG A 410 -13.80 -12.92 -7.79
C ARG A 410 -13.25 -14.10 -7.01
N THR A 411 -13.88 -15.26 -7.17
CA THR A 411 -13.39 -16.52 -6.59
C THR A 411 -12.81 -17.38 -7.72
N GLY A 412 -11.55 -17.73 -7.58
CA GLY A 412 -10.83 -18.65 -8.48
C GLY A 412 -10.35 -19.88 -7.74
N VAL A 413 -10.30 -21.01 -8.41
CA VAL A 413 -9.63 -22.22 -7.94
C VAL A 413 -8.37 -22.47 -8.75
N ILE A 414 -7.30 -22.88 -8.07
CA ILE A 414 -6.04 -23.22 -8.72
C ILE A 414 -6.11 -24.68 -9.15
N GLU A 415 -6.02 -24.91 -10.45
CA GLU A 415 -5.98 -26.25 -11.06
C GLU A 415 -4.57 -26.87 -10.96
N GLU A 416 -4.43 -28.18 -11.13
CA GLU A 416 -3.15 -28.91 -11.04
C GLU A 416 -2.03 -28.34 -11.93
N ASN A 417 -2.40 -27.68 -13.04
CA ASN A 417 -1.46 -27.03 -13.96
C ASN A 417 -1.19 -25.55 -13.65
N ASN A 418 -1.49 -25.10 -12.41
CA ASN A 418 -1.39 -23.72 -11.97
C ASN A 418 -2.27 -22.71 -12.73
N LYS A 419 -3.19 -23.16 -13.58
CA LYS A 419 -4.20 -22.27 -14.14
C LYS A 419 -5.23 -21.94 -13.08
N ILE A 420 -5.65 -20.67 -13.05
CA ILE A 420 -6.77 -20.24 -12.21
C ILE A 420 -8.04 -20.30 -13.05
N ARG A 421 -9.00 -21.07 -12.57
CA ARG A 421 -10.36 -21.11 -13.12
C ARG A 421 -11.26 -20.27 -12.23
N TRP A 422 -11.73 -19.16 -12.76
CA TRP A 422 -12.65 -18.28 -12.05
C TRP A 422 -14.04 -18.89 -12.00
N ILE A 423 -14.52 -19.21 -10.79
CA ILE A 423 -15.76 -19.98 -10.55
C ILE A 423 -16.90 -19.10 -10.00
N GLY A 424 -16.55 -17.99 -9.32
CA GLY A 424 -17.53 -17.13 -8.66
C GLY A 424 -17.32 -15.65 -8.95
N THR A 425 -18.40 -14.89 -8.90
CA THR A 425 -18.41 -13.44 -8.89
C THR A 425 -19.49 -12.99 -7.91
N THR A 426 -19.09 -12.30 -6.84
CA THR A 426 -20.00 -11.75 -5.84
C THR A 426 -20.00 -10.23 -5.95
N PRO A 427 -21.13 -9.57 -6.19
CA PRO A 427 -21.25 -8.12 -6.14
C PRO A 427 -20.92 -7.58 -4.74
N VAL A 428 -20.16 -6.50 -4.67
CA VAL A 428 -19.85 -5.79 -3.42
C VAL A 428 -20.75 -4.59 -3.25
N ASN A 429 -20.78 -3.70 -4.25
CA ASN A 429 -21.63 -2.51 -4.26
C ASN A 429 -22.00 -2.13 -5.70
N THR A 430 -22.97 -1.22 -5.81
CA THR A 430 -23.25 -0.48 -7.04
C THR A 430 -22.78 0.96 -6.85
N GLY A 431 -22.26 1.59 -7.91
CA GLY A 431 -21.69 2.93 -7.83
C GLY A 431 -20.18 2.89 -7.61
N PHE A 432 -19.59 3.94 -7.03
CA PHE A 432 -18.15 4.08 -6.94
C PHE A 432 -17.49 2.90 -6.23
N PHE A 433 -16.43 2.38 -6.84
CA PHE A 433 -15.53 1.38 -6.28
C PHE A 433 -14.11 1.69 -6.74
N GLY A 434 -13.32 2.20 -5.82
CA GLY A 434 -11.93 2.60 -6.08
C GLY A 434 -10.93 1.51 -5.75
N TYR A 435 -9.92 1.86 -4.96
CA TYR A 435 -8.92 0.91 -4.48
C TYR A 435 -9.50 0.01 -3.39
N SER A 436 -8.95 -1.19 -3.28
CA SER A 436 -9.41 -2.18 -2.30
C SER A 436 -8.28 -3.07 -1.84
N CYS A 437 -8.38 -3.61 -0.64
CA CYS A 437 -7.46 -4.61 -0.12
C CYS A 437 -8.22 -5.73 0.61
N LEU A 438 -7.84 -6.98 0.33
CA LEU A 438 -8.40 -8.19 0.90
C LEU A 438 -7.46 -8.79 1.94
N THR A 439 -8.02 -9.41 2.98
CA THR A 439 -7.30 -10.34 3.84
C THR A 439 -8.21 -11.48 4.31
N GLU A 440 -7.67 -12.66 4.59
CA GLU A 440 -8.37 -13.72 5.29
C GLU A 440 -8.14 -13.54 6.79
N LEU A 441 -9.21 -13.45 7.58
CA LEU A 441 -9.18 -13.33 9.04
C LEU A 441 -8.83 -14.67 9.68
N ALA A 442 -8.43 -14.66 10.94
CA ALA A 442 -8.06 -15.86 11.71
C ALA A 442 -9.21 -16.88 11.82
N ASP A 443 -10.47 -16.44 11.84
CA ASP A 443 -11.66 -17.28 11.83
C ASP A 443 -12.00 -17.84 10.44
N GLY A 444 -11.20 -17.48 9.43
CA GLY A 444 -11.33 -17.92 8.05
C GLY A 444 -12.38 -17.17 7.25
N LYS A 445 -12.94 -16.08 7.75
CA LYS A 445 -13.75 -15.16 6.94
C LYS A 445 -12.85 -14.21 6.16
N ILE A 446 -13.42 -13.54 5.19
CA ILE A 446 -12.69 -12.68 4.26
C ILE A 446 -13.06 -11.22 4.53
N ALA A 447 -12.09 -10.44 4.94
CA ALA A 447 -12.26 -8.99 5.11
C ALA A 447 -11.86 -8.24 3.84
N LEU A 448 -12.63 -7.22 3.52
CA LEU A 448 -12.45 -6.30 2.40
C LEU A 448 -12.53 -4.86 2.92
N LEU A 449 -11.47 -4.09 2.73
CA LEU A 449 -11.44 -2.64 2.90
C LEU A 449 -11.37 -2.00 1.52
N PHE A 450 -12.30 -1.09 1.19
CA PHE A 450 -12.38 -0.50 -0.14
C PHE A 450 -12.89 0.93 -0.13
N GLU A 451 -12.53 1.69 -1.16
CA GLU A 451 -13.06 3.03 -1.41
C GLU A 451 -14.45 2.90 -2.06
N ASP A 452 -15.51 3.31 -1.34
CA ASP A 452 -16.91 3.34 -1.84
C ASP A 452 -17.35 4.73 -2.29
N GLU A 453 -16.54 5.74 -1.98
CA GLU A 453 -16.56 7.11 -2.49
C GLU A 453 -15.12 7.57 -2.74
N ALA A 454 -14.95 8.75 -3.31
CA ALA A 454 -13.62 9.25 -3.70
C ALA A 454 -12.60 9.36 -2.54
N SER A 455 -13.05 9.45 -1.29
CA SER A 455 -12.19 9.62 -0.11
C SER A 455 -12.82 9.03 1.15
N HIS A 456 -13.55 7.94 1.00
CA HIS A 456 -14.20 7.25 2.09
C HIS A 456 -14.02 5.74 1.94
N PHE A 457 -13.87 5.06 3.07
CA PHE A 457 -13.76 3.60 3.11
C PHE A 457 -15.04 2.93 3.58
N CYS A 458 -15.27 1.76 3.01
CA CYS A 458 -16.20 0.77 3.52
C CYS A 458 -15.42 -0.50 3.90
N TYR A 459 -15.75 -1.06 5.06
CA TYR A 459 -15.18 -2.31 5.53
C TYR A 459 -16.26 -3.36 5.64
N ARG A 460 -16.04 -4.53 5.01
CA ARG A 460 -16.98 -5.64 5.01
C ARG A 460 -16.29 -6.96 5.24
N VAL A 461 -16.98 -7.89 5.86
CA VAL A 461 -16.52 -9.26 6.11
C VAL A 461 -17.48 -10.23 5.42
N TYR A 462 -16.93 -11.27 4.80
CA TYR A 462 -17.64 -12.25 4.00
C TYR A 462 -17.32 -13.67 4.43
N THR A 463 -18.26 -14.59 4.22
CA THR A 463 -18.06 -16.04 4.36
C THR A 463 -18.05 -16.68 2.98
N LEU A 464 -17.00 -17.42 2.64
CA LEU A 464 -16.94 -18.20 1.40
C LEU A 464 -17.89 -19.41 1.49
N GLN A 465 -18.76 -19.55 0.50
CA GLN A 465 -19.70 -20.65 0.38
C GLN A 465 -19.10 -21.83 -0.42
N PRO A 466 -19.62 -23.05 -0.27
CA PRO A 466 -19.13 -24.24 -1.01
C PRO A 466 -19.17 -24.10 -2.54
N ASP A 467 -20.09 -23.29 -3.07
CA ASP A 467 -20.24 -23.02 -4.51
C ASP A 467 -19.27 -21.95 -5.03
N GLY A 468 -18.42 -21.38 -4.16
CA GLY A 468 -17.49 -20.32 -4.48
C GLY A 468 -18.07 -18.91 -4.42
N THR A 469 -19.31 -18.73 -4.02
CA THR A 469 -19.87 -17.40 -3.74
C THR A 469 -19.42 -16.89 -2.37
N LEU A 470 -19.48 -15.57 -2.17
CA LEU A 470 -19.17 -14.92 -0.90
C LEU A 470 -20.43 -14.23 -0.35
N MET A 471 -20.80 -14.56 0.88
CA MET A 471 -21.96 -13.97 1.56
C MET A 471 -21.50 -13.01 2.65
N PRO A 472 -22.09 -11.81 2.77
CA PRO A 472 -21.80 -10.91 3.88
C PRO A 472 -21.98 -11.61 5.23
N ALA A 473 -21.02 -11.46 6.14
CA ALA A 473 -21.03 -12.16 7.43
C ALA A 473 -22.08 -11.60 8.40
N ASP A 474 -22.55 -10.37 8.17
CA ASP A 474 -23.63 -9.72 8.92
C ASP A 474 -25.03 -10.18 8.53
N GLY A 475 -25.12 -11.10 7.55
CA GLY A 475 -26.38 -11.63 7.06
C GLY A 475 -27.14 -10.69 6.13
N SER A 476 -26.55 -9.56 5.72
CA SER A 476 -27.16 -8.69 4.72
C SER A 476 -27.20 -9.37 3.35
N ASP A 477 -28.15 -8.95 2.50
CA ASP A 477 -28.19 -9.43 1.13
C ASP A 477 -26.96 -8.91 0.35
N PRO A 478 -26.33 -9.75 -0.50
CA PRO A 478 -25.33 -9.28 -1.43
C PRO A 478 -25.88 -8.16 -2.31
N ALA A 479 -25.06 -7.19 -2.66
CA ALA A 479 -25.47 -6.15 -3.59
C ALA A 479 -26.00 -6.76 -4.89
N SER A 480 -27.07 -6.20 -5.45
CA SER A 480 -27.57 -6.63 -6.75
C SER A 480 -26.54 -6.30 -7.84
N PRO A 481 -26.29 -7.21 -8.80
CA PRO A 481 -25.37 -6.91 -9.91
C PRO A 481 -25.85 -5.71 -10.70
N ALA A 482 -24.95 -4.78 -10.99
CA ALA A 482 -25.26 -3.67 -11.91
C ALA A 482 -25.58 -4.22 -13.31
N GLY A 483 -26.55 -3.63 -13.99
CA GLY A 483 -26.90 -4.00 -15.36
C GLY A 483 -25.73 -3.79 -16.31
N ALA A 484 -25.37 -4.80 -17.11
CA ALA A 484 -24.25 -4.69 -18.05
C ALA A 484 -24.54 -3.68 -19.17
N SER A 485 -23.72 -2.62 -19.26
CA SER A 485 -23.77 -1.64 -20.35
C SER A 485 -23.47 -2.27 -21.72
N PHE A 486 -23.83 -1.59 -22.81
CA PHE A 486 -23.48 -2.04 -24.16
C PHE A 486 -21.97 -2.28 -24.31
N LEU A 487 -21.14 -1.38 -23.78
CA LEU A 487 -19.67 -1.54 -23.82
C LEU A 487 -19.20 -2.74 -23.02
N GLN A 488 -19.77 -3.02 -21.83
CA GLN A 488 -19.46 -4.23 -21.08
C GLN A 488 -19.81 -5.50 -21.84
N LYS A 489 -20.97 -5.53 -22.53
CA LYS A 489 -21.38 -6.66 -23.37
C LYS A 489 -20.42 -6.86 -24.54
N LEU A 490 -19.98 -5.77 -25.18
CA LEU A 490 -19.01 -5.79 -26.28
C LEU A 490 -17.64 -6.32 -25.82
N TYR A 491 -17.11 -5.83 -24.69
CA TYR A 491 -15.84 -6.32 -24.14
C TYR A 491 -15.91 -7.80 -23.70
N ARG A 492 -17.05 -8.24 -23.14
CA ARG A 492 -17.28 -9.67 -22.83
C ARG A 492 -17.25 -10.52 -24.09
N PHE A 493 -17.91 -10.09 -25.14
CA PHE A 493 -17.86 -10.79 -26.43
C PHE A 493 -16.43 -10.95 -26.96
N PHE A 494 -15.62 -9.87 -26.94
CA PHE A 494 -14.21 -9.96 -27.31
C PHE A 494 -13.41 -10.89 -26.37
N ALA A 495 -13.67 -10.87 -25.08
CA ALA A 495 -13.05 -11.79 -24.13
C ALA A 495 -13.38 -13.26 -24.47
N ASP A 496 -14.64 -13.58 -24.75
CA ASP A 496 -15.07 -14.93 -25.12
C ASP A 496 -14.40 -15.42 -26.40
N VAL A 497 -14.26 -14.54 -27.41
CA VAL A 497 -13.53 -14.84 -28.64
C VAL A 497 -12.07 -15.13 -28.35
N MET A 498 -11.39 -14.32 -27.54
CA MET A 498 -9.99 -14.55 -27.18
C MET A 498 -9.80 -15.83 -26.38
N LEU A 499 -10.67 -16.12 -25.41
CA LEU A 499 -10.65 -17.38 -24.65
C LEU A 499 -10.91 -18.61 -25.54
N PHE A 500 -11.75 -18.46 -26.55
CA PHE A 500 -11.96 -19.53 -27.56
C PHE A 500 -10.67 -19.82 -28.32
N PHE A 501 -9.96 -18.79 -28.80
CA PHE A 501 -8.67 -18.97 -29.47
C PHE A 501 -7.59 -19.53 -28.53
N GLU A 502 -7.49 -19.05 -27.29
CA GLU A 502 -6.56 -19.64 -26.31
C GLU A 502 -6.78 -21.15 -26.12
N ARG A 503 -8.04 -21.61 -26.05
CA ARG A 503 -8.37 -23.05 -25.94
C ARG A 503 -7.96 -23.85 -27.14
N ILE A 504 -7.97 -23.27 -28.35
CA ILE A 504 -7.57 -23.97 -29.58
C ILE A 504 -6.05 -24.08 -29.69
N PHE A 505 -5.31 -23.03 -29.34
CA PHE A 505 -3.86 -22.97 -29.55
C PHE A 505 -3.01 -23.41 -28.34
N THR A 506 -3.63 -23.75 -27.20
CA THR A 506 -2.96 -24.30 -26.01
C THR A 506 -3.24 -25.78 -25.74
N ARG A 507 -3.86 -26.49 -26.73
CA ARG A 507 -4.00 -27.95 -26.74
C ARG A 507 -2.84 -28.64 -27.46
#